data_04b5052ad613fb3e21e77cdf38e24934
#
_entry.id   04b5052ad613fb3e21e77cdf38e24934
#
_cell.length_a   1.000
_cell.length_b   1.000
_cell.length_c   1.000
_cell.angle_alpha   90.00
_cell.angle_beta   90.00
_cell.angle_gamma   90.00
#
_symmetry.space_group_name_H-M   'P 1'
#
loop_
_entity.id
_entity.type
_entity.pdbx_description
1 polymer ?
#
loop_
_entity_poly.entity_id
_entity_poly.type
_entity_poly.pdbx_seq_one_letter_code
_entity_poly.pdbx_strand_id
1 'polypeptide(L)'
;MTTRAGKAGQVRAVEAEVVALLRRARRATGDRARLIDPALAPVGYQVLATVREHDGCSQAFIVEALGMDKGAVSRQVQLLTELGLVEKAEDPADRRACVVTMSTEGERRMHALEKERRSAYVARFEDWTVEELTVLAEQLAKYNRTLEK
;
A
#
# COMPACT_ATOMS: atom_id res chain seq x y z
N MET A 1 -20.62 16.98 31.02
CA MET A 1 -20.03 18.10 30.25
C MET A 1 -18.54 17.83 30.09
N THR A 2 -18.11 17.39 28.93
CA THR A 2 -16.67 17.17 28.64
C THR A 2 -16.05 18.54 28.42
N THR A 3 -15.23 18.99 29.35
CA THR A 3 -14.59 20.32 29.32
C THR A 3 -13.74 20.44 28.02
N ARG A 4 -13.69 21.60 27.41
CA ARG A 4 -12.89 21.90 26.19
C ARG A 4 -11.42 21.47 26.32
N ALA A 5 -10.87 21.50 27.53
CA ALA A 5 -9.56 21.00 27.88
C ALA A 5 -9.44 19.46 27.76
N GLY A 6 -10.48 18.72 28.18
CA GLY A 6 -10.51 17.26 28.06
C GLY A 6 -10.58 16.79 26.61
N LYS A 7 -11.35 17.47 25.74
CA LYS A 7 -11.42 17.18 24.30
C LYS A 7 -10.07 17.42 23.63
N ALA A 8 -9.37 18.50 23.95
CA ALA A 8 -8.04 18.79 23.38
C ALA A 8 -6.99 17.73 23.76
N GLY A 9 -7.07 17.17 24.98
CA GLY A 9 -6.22 16.07 25.42
C GLY A 9 -6.47 14.80 24.59
N GLN A 10 -7.72 14.44 24.37
CA GLN A 10 -8.09 13.27 23.57
C GLN A 10 -7.71 13.43 22.09
N VAL A 11 -7.84 14.61 21.51
CA VAL A 11 -7.38 14.87 20.14
C VAL A 11 -5.88 14.63 20.01
N ARG A 12 -5.06 15.08 20.96
CA ARG A 12 -3.61 14.82 20.98
C ARG A 12 -3.29 13.32 21.11
N ALA A 13 -4.04 12.57 21.91
CA ALA A 13 -3.87 11.14 22.03
C ALA A 13 -4.16 10.41 20.70
N VAL A 14 -5.23 10.78 20.02
CA VAL A 14 -5.54 10.25 18.68
C VAL A 14 -4.44 10.57 17.67
N GLU A 15 -3.96 11.82 17.66
CA GLU A 15 -2.86 12.26 16.79
C GLU A 15 -1.59 11.41 17.02
N ALA A 16 -1.22 11.17 18.27
CA ALA A 16 -0.06 10.35 18.62
C ALA A 16 -0.19 8.91 18.11
N GLU A 17 -1.35 8.28 18.26
CA GLU A 17 -1.61 6.92 17.77
C GLU A 17 -1.62 6.84 16.25
N VAL A 18 -2.17 7.84 15.56
CA VAL A 18 -2.14 7.93 14.09
C VAL A 18 -0.70 8.07 13.60
N VAL A 19 0.11 8.93 14.21
CA VAL A 19 1.53 9.07 13.86
C VAL A 19 2.30 7.77 14.08
N ALA A 20 2.04 7.07 15.19
CA ALA A 20 2.64 5.77 15.48
C ALA A 20 2.23 4.71 14.44
N LEU A 21 0.95 4.67 14.07
CA LEU A 21 0.40 3.78 13.05
C LEU A 21 1.07 4.01 11.69
N LEU A 22 1.15 5.26 11.23
CA LEU A 22 1.79 5.63 9.97
C LEU A 22 3.26 5.24 9.92
N ARG A 23 3.99 5.44 11.03
CA ARG A 23 5.40 5.03 11.16
C ARG A 23 5.55 3.51 11.02
N ARG A 24 4.70 2.74 11.69
CA ARG A 24 4.69 1.27 11.60
C ARG A 24 4.31 0.80 10.20
N ALA A 25 3.32 1.42 9.56
CA ALA A 25 2.91 1.12 8.19
C ALA A 25 4.04 1.33 7.18
N ARG A 26 4.79 2.43 7.30
CA ARG A 26 5.97 2.72 6.44
C ARG A 26 7.06 1.66 6.61
N ARG A 27 7.36 1.25 7.84
CA ARG A 27 8.33 0.15 8.09
C ARG A 27 7.85 -1.15 7.46
N ALA A 28 6.59 -1.51 7.67
CA ALA A 28 6.00 -2.72 7.09
C ALA A 28 6.06 -2.72 5.55
N THR A 29 5.91 -1.57 4.90
CA THR A 29 6.08 -1.45 3.44
C THR A 29 7.53 -1.77 3.02
N GLY A 30 8.51 -1.28 3.75
CA GLY A 30 9.92 -1.61 3.51
C GLY A 30 10.24 -3.10 3.72
N ASP A 31 9.68 -3.70 4.76
CA ASP A 31 9.85 -5.14 5.02
C ASP A 31 9.20 -5.99 3.92
N ARG A 32 8.01 -5.61 3.45
CA ARG A 32 7.33 -6.26 2.32
C ARG A 32 8.13 -6.17 1.03
N ALA A 33 8.69 -5.00 0.74
CA ALA A 33 9.56 -4.83 -0.43
C ALA A 33 10.70 -5.84 -0.41
N ARG A 34 11.42 -5.93 0.72
CA ARG A 34 12.54 -6.86 0.88
C ARG A 34 12.14 -8.34 0.82
N LEU A 35 10.92 -8.69 1.26
CA LEU A 35 10.38 -10.06 1.16
C LEU A 35 10.05 -10.45 -0.29
N ILE A 36 9.69 -9.49 -1.13
CA ILE A 36 9.50 -9.71 -2.57
C ILE A 36 10.87 -9.90 -3.25
N ASP A 37 11.77 -8.94 -3.04
CA ASP A 37 13.14 -9.00 -3.54
C ASP A 37 14.06 -8.08 -2.70
N PRO A 38 15.27 -8.53 -2.32
CA PRO A 38 16.22 -7.71 -1.54
C PRO A 38 16.61 -6.39 -2.19
N ALA A 39 16.58 -6.30 -3.53
CA ALA A 39 16.88 -5.09 -4.28
C ALA A 39 15.69 -4.11 -4.34
N LEU A 40 14.50 -4.53 -3.91
CA LEU A 40 13.31 -3.72 -4.02
C LEU A 40 13.19 -2.72 -2.85
N ALA A 41 13.16 -1.43 -3.18
CA ALA A 41 12.87 -0.37 -2.23
C ALA A 41 11.35 -0.25 -1.97
N PRO A 42 10.92 0.42 -0.87
CA PRO A 42 9.50 0.62 -0.58
C PRO A 42 8.70 1.22 -1.73
N VAL A 43 9.29 2.15 -2.47
CA VAL A 43 8.66 2.80 -3.63
C VAL A 43 8.43 1.81 -4.78
N GLY A 44 9.36 0.90 -5.03
CA GLY A 44 9.21 -0.17 -6.01
C GLY A 44 8.08 -1.12 -5.65
N TYR A 45 7.94 -1.47 -4.37
CA TYR A 45 6.79 -2.24 -3.88
C TYR A 45 5.46 -1.51 -4.11
N GLN A 46 5.40 -0.19 -3.91
CA GLN A 46 4.19 0.59 -4.18
C GLN A 46 3.82 0.56 -5.67
N VAL A 47 4.80 0.72 -6.55
CA VAL A 47 4.59 0.60 -8.01
C VAL A 47 4.07 -0.79 -8.37
N LEU A 48 4.70 -1.85 -7.85
CA LEU A 48 4.29 -3.24 -8.09
C LEU A 48 2.86 -3.51 -7.60
N ALA A 49 2.52 -3.03 -6.39
CA ALA A 49 1.18 -3.16 -5.81
C ALA A 49 0.13 -2.42 -6.66
N THR A 50 0.45 -1.21 -7.16
CA THR A 50 -0.45 -0.44 -8.04
C THR A 50 -0.70 -1.18 -9.36
N VAL A 51 0.33 -1.74 -9.98
CA VAL A 51 0.19 -2.54 -11.20
C VAL A 51 -0.73 -3.73 -10.97
N ARG A 52 -0.57 -4.43 -9.86
CA ARG A 52 -1.39 -5.59 -9.51
C ARG A 52 -2.84 -5.22 -9.21
N GLU A 53 -3.07 -4.15 -8.45
CA GLU A 53 -4.41 -3.70 -8.04
C GLU A 53 -5.29 -3.33 -9.25
N HIS A 54 -4.68 -2.85 -10.33
CA HIS A 54 -5.38 -2.41 -11.54
C HIS A 54 -5.29 -3.41 -12.70
N ASP A 55 -4.82 -4.63 -12.42
CA ASP A 55 -4.66 -5.69 -13.44
C ASP A 55 -3.86 -5.22 -14.67
N GLY A 56 -2.85 -4.41 -14.40
CA GLY A 56 -2.04 -3.71 -15.38
C GLY A 56 -2.47 -2.26 -15.62
N CYS A 57 -1.50 -1.38 -15.82
CA CYS A 57 -1.75 0.05 -16.03
C CYS A 57 -0.60 0.74 -16.77
N SER A 58 -0.85 1.93 -17.30
CA SER A 58 0.18 2.75 -17.93
C SER A 58 1.11 3.39 -16.89
N GLN A 59 2.34 3.74 -17.29
CA GLN A 59 3.24 4.51 -16.42
C GLN A 59 2.65 5.89 -16.05
N ALA A 60 1.86 6.51 -16.93
CA ALA A 60 1.18 7.76 -16.65
C ALA A 60 0.16 7.62 -15.50
N PHE A 61 -0.58 6.51 -15.48
CA PHE A 61 -1.49 6.19 -14.38
C PHE A 61 -0.73 6.02 -13.06
N ILE A 62 0.42 5.32 -13.07
CA ILE A 62 1.24 5.12 -11.86
C ILE A 62 1.75 6.47 -11.32
N VAL A 63 2.18 7.37 -12.21
CA VAL A 63 2.59 8.75 -11.86
C VAL A 63 1.49 9.47 -11.10
N GLU A 64 0.27 9.43 -11.63
CA GLU A 64 -0.89 10.09 -11.03
C GLU A 64 -1.31 9.44 -9.71
N ALA A 65 -1.45 8.11 -9.70
CA ALA A 65 -1.90 7.35 -8.53
C ALA A 65 -0.95 7.48 -7.32
N LEU A 66 0.37 7.53 -7.57
CA LEU A 66 1.38 7.60 -6.49
C LEU A 66 1.91 9.02 -6.24
N GLY A 67 1.52 10.01 -7.03
CA GLY A 67 2.05 11.38 -6.94
C GLY A 67 3.56 11.46 -7.16
N MET A 68 4.11 10.61 -8.01
CA MET A 68 5.55 10.51 -8.30
C MET A 68 5.90 11.22 -9.59
N ASP A 69 7.17 11.63 -9.76
CA ASP A 69 7.64 12.13 -11.05
C ASP A 69 7.81 10.99 -12.08
N LYS A 70 7.66 11.33 -13.36
CA LYS A 70 7.75 10.40 -14.49
C LYS A 70 9.08 9.63 -14.54
N GLY A 71 10.17 10.29 -14.23
CA GLY A 71 11.50 9.68 -14.23
C GLY A 71 11.65 8.64 -13.11
N ALA A 72 11.11 8.94 -11.93
CA ALA A 72 11.11 8.00 -10.81
C ALA A 72 10.28 6.75 -11.13
N VAL A 73 9.07 6.91 -11.67
CA VAL A 73 8.23 5.77 -12.09
C VAL A 73 8.94 4.94 -13.15
N SER A 74 9.52 5.57 -14.17
CA SER A 74 10.23 4.87 -15.25
C SER A 74 11.38 4.01 -14.70
N ARG A 75 12.19 4.54 -13.76
CA ARG A 75 13.28 3.79 -13.12
C ARG A 75 12.76 2.62 -12.32
N GLN A 76 11.65 2.78 -11.58
CA GLN A 76 11.07 1.68 -10.81
C GLN A 76 10.50 0.58 -11.73
N VAL A 77 9.79 0.96 -12.79
CA VAL A 77 9.27 0.00 -13.78
C VAL A 77 10.40 -0.75 -14.46
N GLN A 78 11.51 -0.08 -14.79
CA GLN A 78 12.68 -0.74 -15.35
C GLN A 78 13.27 -1.75 -14.38
N LEU A 79 13.50 -1.37 -13.12
CA LEU A 79 14.01 -2.27 -12.08
C LEU A 79 13.08 -3.49 -11.90
N LEU A 80 11.77 -3.27 -11.82
CA LEU A 80 10.79 -4.35 -11.68
C LEU A 80 10.80 -5.30 -12.89
N THR A 81 11.04 -4.78 -14.10
CA THR A 81 11.20 -5.58 -15.32
C THR A 81 12.50 -6.41 -15.27
N GLU A 82 13.61 -5.81 -14.85
CA GLU A 82 14.90 -6.48 -14.68
C GLU A 82 14.85 -7.59 -13.60
N LEU A 83 14.08 -7.38 -12.54
CA LEU A 83 13.81 -8.38 -11.51
C LEU A 83 12.80 -9.47 -11.94
N GLY A 84 12.23 -9.34 -13.14
CA GLY A 84 11.25 -10.28 -13.67
C GLY A 84 9.89 -10.26 -12.95
N LEU A 85 9.55 -9.15 -12.29
CA LEU A 85 8.30 -9.01 -11.52
C LEU A 85 7.16 -8.42 -12.33
N VAL A 86 7.47 -7.64 -13.36
CA VAL A 86 6.51 -7.06 -14.30
C VAL A 86 6.98 -7.25 -15.74
N GLU A 87 6.03 -7.13 -16.66
CA GLU A 87 6.24 -7.16 -18.11
C GLU A 87 5.69 -5.88 -18.71
N LYS A 88 6.27 -5.46 -19.84
CA LYS A 88 5.78 -4.34 -20.64
C LYS A 88 5.13 -4.89 -21.89
N ALA A 89 3.90 -4.49 -22.15
CA ALA A 89 3.16 -4.83 -23.35
C ALA A 89 2.70 -3.56 -24.07
N GLU A 90 2.48 -3.64 -25.37
CA GLU A 90 1.79 -2.58 -26.11
C GLU A 90 0.33 -2.52 -25.64
N ASP A 91 -0.19 -1.31 -25.48
CA ASP A 91 -1.61 -1.13 -25.18
C ASP A 91 -2.43 -1.57 -26.41
N PRO A 92 -3.38 -2.51 -26.26
CA PRO A 92 -4.24 -2.93 -27.37
C PRO A 92 -5.05 -1.79 -27.98
N ALA A 93 -5.35 -0.73 -27.20
CA ALA A 93 -6.12 0.43 -27.65
C ALA A 93 -5.25 1.52 -28.27
N ASP A 94 -3.96 1.62 -27.87
CA ASP A 94 -3.00 2.59 -28.41
C ASP A 94 -1.60 1.98 -28.47
N ARG A 95 -1.16 1.59 -29.64
CA ARG A 95 0.19 1.02 -29.88
C ARG A 95 1.36 1.92 -29.48
N ARG A 96 1.11 3.21 -29.19
CA ARG A 96 2.11 4.16 -28.71
C ARG A 96 2.19 4.17 -27.18
N ALA A 97 1.22 3.60 -26.50
CA ALA A 97 1.18 3.47 -25.06
C ALA A 97 1.74 2.09 -24.64
N CYS A 98 2.46 2.09 -23.54
CA CYS A 98 2.98 0.87 -22.92
C CYS A 98 2.20 0.60 -21.62
N VAL A 99 1.62 -0.58 -21.54
CA VAL A 99 0.99 -1.09 -20.32
C VAL A 99 2.00 -1.94 -19.57
N VAL A 100 2.09 -1.72 -18.27
CA VAL A 100 2.87 -2.53 -17.35
C VAL A 100 1.93 -3.53 -16.69
N THR A 101 2.23 -4.82 -16.80
CA THR A 101 1.44 -5.91 -16.22
C THR A 101 2.30 -6.74 -15.28
N MET A 102 1.67 -7.47 -14.38
CA MET A 102 2.39 -8.43 -13.53
C MET A 102 2.92 -9.58 -14.36
N SER A 103 4.15 -10.02 -14.07
CA SER A 103 4.64 -11.29 -14.57
C SER A 103 4.08 -12.45 -13.74
N THR A 104 4.15 -13.68 -14.25
CA THR A 104 3.79 -14.89 -13.48
C THR A 104 4.58 -14.99 -12.17
N GLU A 105 5.87 -14.66 -12.19
CA GLU A 105 6.71 -14.67 -10.99
C GLU A 105 6.35 -13.54 -10.02
N GLY A 106 6.05 -12.34 -10.53
CA GLY A 106 5.55 -11.22 -9.72
C GLY A 106 4.26 -11.57 -9.00
N GLU A 107 3.28 -12.14 -9.71
CA GLU A 107 2.03 -12.62 -9.10
C GLU A 107 2.28 -13.68 -8.03
N ARG A 108 3.13 -14.65 -8.31
CA ARG A 108 3.47 -15.71 -7.36
C ARG A 108 4.06 -15.15 -6.06
N ARG A 109 5.02 -14.23 -6.16
CA ARG A 109 5.66 -13.61 -4.98
C ARG A 109 4.69 -12.72 -4.20
N MET A 110 3.90 -11.91 -4.89
CA MET A 110 2.90 -11.05 -4.26
C MET A 110 1.80 -11.87 -3.56
N HIS A 111 1.35 -12.96 -4.17
CA HIS A 111 0.37 -13.86 -3.57
C HIS A 111 0.89 -14.54 -2.30
N ALA A 112 2.15 -15.03 -2.33
CA ALA A 112 2.78 -15.63 -1.16
C ALA A 112 2.90 -14.63 0.00
N LEU A 113 3.35 -13.40 -0.29
CA LEU A 113 3.44 -12.32 0.69
C LEU A 113 2.07 -11.96 1.28
N GLU A 114 1.03 -11.90 0.46
CA GLU A 114 -0.32 -11.56 0.90
C GLU A 114 -0.92 -12.62 1.82
N LYS A 115 -0.71 -13.90 1.50
CA LYS A 115 -1.12 -15.01 2.36
C LYS A 115 -0.46 -14.95 3.73
N GLU A 116 0.85 -14.74 3.78
CA GLU A 116 1.61 -14.58 5.03
C GLU A 116 1.14 -13.37 5.84
N ARG A 117 0.96 -12.23 5.16
CA ARG A 117 0.44 -11.01 5.75
C ARG A 117 -0.94 -11.20 6.36
N ARG A 118 -1.84 -11.89 5.67
CA ARG A 118 -3.21 -12.14 6.15
C ARG A 118 -3.20 -12.96 7.43
N SER A 119 -2.38 -14.02 7.47
CA SER A 119 -2.22 -14.85 8.67
C SER A 119 -1.68 -14.04 9.85
N ALA A 120 -0.63 -13.24 9.63
CA ALA A 120 -0.07 -12.37 10.66
C ALA A 120 -1.04 -11.26 11.10
N TYR A 121 -1.90 -10.78 10.20
CA TYR A 121 -2.90 -9.77 10.53
C TYR A 121 -4.00 -10.35 11.42
N VAL A 122 -4.47 -11.55 11.11
CA VAL A 122 -5.46 -12.26 11.95
C VAL A 122 -4.90 -12.56 13.34
N ALA A 123 -3.67 -13.06 13.42
CA ALA A 123 -3.02 -13.35 14.69
C ALA A 123 -2.88 -12.13 15.63
N ARG A 124 -2.80 -10.90 15.09
CA ARG A 124 -2.74 -9.66 15.91
C ARG A 124 -4.02 -9.39 16.69
N PHE A 125 -5.13 -9.96 16.27
CA PHE A 125 -6.44 -9.73 16.85
C PHE A 125 -6.98 -10.97 17.59
N GLU A 126 -6.09 -11.95 17.87
CA GLU A 126 -6.50 -13.21 18.51
C GLU A 126 -7.19 -12.99 19.86
N ASP A 127 -6.71 -12.00 20.63
CA ASP A 127 -7.26 -11.65 21.96
C ASP A 127 -8.40 -10.61 21.90
N TRP A 128 -8.81 -10.17 20.68
CA TRP A 128 -9.83 -9.15 20.52
C TRP A 128 -11.21 -9.78 20.34
N THR A 129 -12.21 -9.22 21.00
CA THR A 129 -13.61 -9.63 20.79
C THR A 129 -14.16 -9.07 19.48
N VAL A 130 -15.23 -9.64 18.99
CA VAL A 130 -15.94 -9.15 17.79
C VAL A 130 -16.43 -7.72 18.00
N GLU A 131 -16.91 -7.39 19.21
CA GLU A 131 -17.37 -6.07 19.60
C GLU A 131 -16.25 -5.03 19.53
N GLU A 132 -15.07 -5.35 20.07
CA GLU A 132 -13.89 -4.47 20.01
C GLU A 132 -13.43 -4.21 18.56
N LEU A 133 -13.43 -5.25 17.73
CA LEU A 133 -13.10 -5.14 16.31
C LEU A 133 -14.12 -4.28 15.55
N THR A 134 -15.41 -4.45 15.88
CA THR A 134 -16.49 -3.64 15.28
C THR A 134 -16.32 -2.17 15.63
N VAL A 135 -16.12 -1.87 16.90
CA VAL A 135 -15.90 -0.48 17.37
C VAL A 135 -14.66 0.13 16.71
N LEU A 136 -13.55 -0.59 16.64
CA LEU A 136 -12.33 -0.11 15.99
C LEU A 136 -12.58 0.21 14.51
N ALA A 137 -13.23 -0.71 13.78
CA ALA A 137 -13.52 -0.52 12.36
C ALA A 137 -14.41 0.70 12.10
N GLU A 138 -15.46 0.90 12.91
CA GLU A 138 -16.36 2.04 12.81
C GLU A 138 -15.65 3.37 13.12
N GLN A 139 -14.81 3.41 14.16
CA GLN A 139 -14.08 4.62 14.53
C GLN A 139 -13.02 4.98 13.47
N LEU A 140 -12.32 3.99 12.91
CA LEU A 140 -11.39 4.20 11.81
C LEU A 140 -12.11 4.72 10.56
N ALA A 141 -13.25 4.13 10.19
CA ALA A 141 -14.06 4.60 9.08
C ALA A 141 -14.54 6.06 9.28
N LYS A 142 -14.97 6.40 10.50
CA LYS A 142 -15.34 7.76 10.87
C LYS A 142 -14.18 8.73 10.77
N TYR A 143 -13.00 8.34 11.25
CA TYR A 143 -11.78 9.14 11.16
C TYR A 143 -11.37 9.37 9.71
N ASN A 144 -11.34 8.33 8.87
CA ASN A 144 -10.97 8.43 7.46
C ASN A 144 -11.82 9.46 6.71
N ARG A 145 -13.14 9.48 6.94
CA ARG A 145 -14.02 10.50 6.34
C ARG A 145 -13.67 11.94 6.72
N THR A 146 -12.95 12.17 7.82
CA THR A 146 -12.49 13.52 8.18
C THR A 146 -11.31 14.00 7.35
N LEU A 147 -10.59 13.08 6.70
CA LEU A 147 -9.41 13.37 5.88
C LEU A 147 -9.78 13.67 4.41
N GLU A 148 -11.03 13.40 4.01
CA GLU A 148 -11.53 13.65 2.65
C GLU A 148 -11.96 15.10 2.41
N LYS A 149 -11.81 15.97 3.42
CA LYS A 149 -12.12 17.39 3.37
C LYS A 149 -10.86 18.22 3.20
#